data_dddf60ef29d148d5dee05cda63cf66f6
#
_entry.id   dddf60ef29d148d5dee05cda63cf66f6
#
_cell.length_a   1.000
_cell.length_b   1.000
_cell.length_c   1.000
_cell.angle_alpha   90.00
_cell.angle_beta   90.00
_cell.angle_gamma   90.00
#
_symmetry.space_group_name_H-M   'P 1'
#
loop_
_entity.id
_entity.type
_entity.pdbx_description
1 polymer ?
#
loop_
_entity_poly.entity_id
_entity_poly.type
_entity_poly.pdbx_seq_one_letter_code
_entity_poly.pdbx_strand_id
1 'polypeptide(L)'
;MRMRFFAAAACPVFLFFMVVAVKTAHAAEATYMGSKACAECHEEQYDKFKKYAKKANSSHSIKVMASDLTEGELKECFSCHTTGYGRPGGFKSFEETPELADAGCEVCHGPGSKHVDEGGGVQSIKSRLSIKDCEACHSEERVDAFNFKPMLFGGAH
;
A
#
# COMPACT_ATOMS: atom_id res chain seq x y z
N MET A 1 33.31 76.29 -38.23
CA MET A 1 33.55 75.36 -37.12
C MET A 1 32.26 74.52 -36.94
N ARG A 2 32.20 73.32 -37.54
CA ARG A 2 30.99 72.45 -37.52
C ARG A 2 31.19 71.30 -36.51
N MET A 3 30.44 71.38 -35.44
CA MET A 3 30.45 70.36 -34.36
C MET A 3 29.51 69.22 -34.74
N ARG A 4 30.05 68.01 -34.93
CA ARG A 4 29.30 66.78 -35.20
C ARG A 4 28.97 66.10 -33.88
N PHE A 5 27.68 66.03 -33.54
CA PHE A 5 27.19 65.22 -32.43
C PHE A 5 27.09 63.74 -32.89
N PHE A 6 27.83 62.85 -32.23
CA PHE A 6 27.65 61.43 -32.36
C PHE A 6 26.53 60.97 -31.35
N ALA A 7 25.44 60.50 -31.88
CA ALA A 7 24.42 59.88 -31.11
C ALA A 7 24.81 58.38 -30.84
N ALA A 8 25.05 58.05 -29.59
CA ALA A 8 25.28 56.67 -29.16
C ALA A 8 23.94 55.96 -29.04
N ALA A 9 23.69 54.94 -29.88
CA ALA A 9 22.55 54.08 -29.81
C ALA A 9 22.79 53.02 -28.70
N ALA A 10 22.05 53.12 -27.60
CA ALA A 10 22.02 52.11 -26.56
C ALA A 10 21.11 50.96 -27.01
N CYS A 11 21.69 49.78 -27.21
CA CYS A 11 20.97 48.56 -27.52
C CYS A 11 20.52 47.89 -26.19
N PRO A 12 19.22 47.72 -25.89
CA PRO A 12 18.80 46.99 -24.71
C PRO A 12 18.92 45.48 -24.95
N VAL A 13 19.86 44.85 -24.26
CA VAL A 13 19.96 43.39 -24.20
C VAL A 13 18.82 42.88 -23.34
N PHE A 14 17.77 42.34 -23.96
CA PHE A 14 16.68 41.65 -23.31
C PHE A 14 17.17 40.25 -22.88
N LEU A 15 17.57 40.10 -21.61
CA LEU A 15 17.83 38.79 -21.01
C LEU A 15 16.49 38.04 -20.82
N PHE A 16 16.21 37.14 -21.74
CA PHE A 16 15.06 36.24 -21.64
C PHE A 16 15.42 35.13 -20.63
N PHE A 17 15.00 35.29 -19.38
CA PHE A 17 15.11 34.26 -18.36
C PHE A 17 14.10 33.15 -18.69
N MET A 18 14.57 32.08 -19.32
CA MET A 18 13.79 30.85 -19.53
C MET A 18 13.66 30.13 -18.18
N VAL A 19 12.53 30.32 -17.50
CA VAL A 19 12.19 29.54 -16.32
C VAL A 19 11.85 28.11 -16.78
N VAL A 20 12.82 27.21 -16.69
CA VAL A 20 12.58 25.77 -16.89
C VAL A 20 11.82 25.28 -15.65
N ALA A 21 10.51 25.09 -15.78
CA ALA A 21 9.69 24.43 -14.77
C ALA A 21 10.11 22.94 -14.71
N VAL A 22 10.98 22.60 -13.79
CA VAL A 22 11.31 21.22 -13.47
C VAL A 22 10.05 20.60 -12.83
N LYS A 23 9.25 19.88 -13.62
CA LYS A 23 8.21 19.00 -13.07
C LYS A 23 8.93 17.90 -12.32
N THR A 24 8.99 17.98 -10.99
CA THR A 24 9.37 16.86 -10.14
C THR A 24 8.31 15.77 -10.35
N ALA A 25 8.63 14.75 -11.14
CA ALA A 25 7.84 13.54 -11.20
C ALA A 25 7.89 12.91 -9.80
N HIS A 26 6.84 13.08 -8.99
CA HIS A 26 6.64 12.24 -7.81
C HIS A 26 6.46 10.83 -8.33
N ALA A 27 7.39 9.93 -8.01
CA ALA A 27 7.17 8.51 -8.21
C ALA A 27 5.86 8.16 -7.49
N ALA A 28 4.89 7.61 -8.23
CA ALA A 28 3.62 7.22 -7.65
C ALA A 28 3.88 6.26 -6.49
N GLU A 29 3.28 6.54 -5.35
CA GLU A 29 3.36 5.66 -4.18
C GLU A 29 2.66 4.34 -4.52
N ALA A 30 3.22 3.21 -4.05
CA ALA A 30 2.61 1.91 -4.27
C ALA A 30 1.23 1.84 -3.60
N THR A 31 0.25 1.25 -4.29
CA THR A 31 -1.13 1.10 -3.80
C THR A 31 -1.49 -0.37 -3.61
N TYR A 32 -2.53 -0.62 -2.82
CA TYR A 32 -3.04 -1.97 -2.57
C TYR A 32 -3.89 -2.45 -3.76
N MET A 33 -3.76 -3.71 -4.13
CA MET A 33 -4.42 -4.32 -5.29
C MET A 33 -5.37 -5.47 -4.93
N GLY A 34 -5.25 -5.98 -3.69
CA GLY A 34 -5.95 -7.18 -3.22
C GLY A 34 -5.27 -8.49 -3.63
N SER A 35 -5.48 -9.51 -2.80
CA SER A 35 -4.78 -10.81 -2.94
C SER A 35 -5.02 -11.51 -4.27
N LYS A 36 -6.13 -11.23 -4.96
CA LYS A 36 -6.43 -11.85 -6.26
C LYS A 36 -5.43 -11.44 -7.35
N ALA A 37 -4.93 -10.21 -7.32
CA ALA A 37 -3.92 -9.75 -8.27
C ALA A 37 -2.60 -10.53 -8.13
N CYS A 38 -2.28 -11.00 -6.91
CA CYS A 38 -1.07 -11.81 -6.68
C CYS A 38 -1.17 -13.19 -7.33
N ALA A 39 -2.39 -13.74 -7.48
CA ALA A 39 -2.62 -15.09 -8.01
C ALA A 39 -2.12 -15.26 -9.46
N GLU A 40 -2.03 -14.19 -10.24
CA GLU A 40 -1.58 -14.25 -11.63
C GLU A 40 -0.15 -14.80 -11.77
N CYS A 41 0.71 -14.54 -10.78
CA CYS A 41 2.09 -15.03 -10.77
C CYS A 41 2.38 -15.97 -9.59
N HIS A 42 1.59 -15.91 -8.51
CA HIS A 42 1.78 -16.66 -7.27
C HIS A 42 0.57 -17.58 -6.97
N GLU A 43 0.09 -18.33 -7.98
CA GLU A 43 -1.11 -19.16 -7.90
C GLU A 43 -1.04 -20.16 -6.73
N GLU A 44 0.06 -20.89 -6.58
CA GLU A 44 0.23 -21.89 -5.52
C GLU A 44 0.13 -21.28 -4.13
N GLN A 45 0.78 -20.12 -3.91
CA GLN A 45 0.76 -19.40 -2.63
C GLN A 45 -0.64 -18.84 -2.35
N TYR A 46 -1.29 -18.31 -3.38
CA TYR A 46 -2.65 -17.79 -3.27
C TYR A 46 -3.64 -18.90 -2.88
N ASP A 47 -3.58 -20.04 -3.53
CA ASP A 47 -4.47 -21.19 -3.26
C ASP A 47 -4.26 -21.73 -1.86
N LYS A 48 -3.02 -21.90 -1.42
CA LYS A 48 -2.70 -22.30 -0.05
C LYS A 48 -3.21 -21.27 0.98
N PHE A 49 -2.98 -19.99 0.71
CA PHE A 49 -3.48 -18.89 1.54
C PHE A 49 -5.00 -18.94 1.67
N LYS A 50 -5.73 -19.01 0.55
CA LYS A 50 -7.20 -19.08 0.56
C LYS A 50 -7.73 -20.33 1.26
N LYS A 51 -7.03 -21.45 1.15
CA LYS A 51 -7.46 -22.72 1.70
C LYS A 51 -7.19 -22.88 3.19
N TYR A 52 -6.05 -22.38 3.67
CA TYR A 52 -5.57 -22.71 5.01
C TYR A 52 -5.47 -21.49 5.95
N ALA A 53 -5.27 -20.30 5.44
CA ALA A 53 -5.11 -19.12 6.28
C ALA A 53 -6.48 -18.55 6.69
N LYS A 54 -6.80 -18.60 7.99
CA LYS A 54 -8.05 -18.02 8.54
C LYS A 54 -8.21 -16.55 8.21
N LYS A 55 -7.11 -15.80 8.12
CA LYS A 55 -7.10 -14.38 7.77
C LYS A 55 -7.58 -14.08 6.34
N ALA A 56 -7.53 -15.08 5.45
CA ALA A 56 -8.08 -14.96 4.09
C ALA A 56 -9.63 -14.82 4.05
N ASN A 57 -10.28 -14.92 5.20
CA ASN A 57 -11.71 -14.69 5.40
C ASN A 57 -11.97 -13.90 6.70
N SER A 58 -11.07 -12.99 7.06
CA SER A 58 -11.10 -12.26 8.34
C SER A 58 -12.28 -11.29 8.43
N SER A 59 -12.77 -10.79 7.32
CA SER A 59 -13.96 -9.92 7.27
C SER A 59 -15.24 -10.60 7.76
N HIS A 60 -15.30 -11.93 7.70
CA HIS A 60 -16.46 -12.67 8.16
C HIS A 60 -16.77 -12.39 9.63
N SER A 61 -15.76 -12.40 10.51
CA SER A 61 -15.94 -12.10 11.94
C SER A 61 -16.48 -10.68 12.17
N ILE A 62 -15.99 -9.70 11.42
CA ILE A 62 -16.49 -8.32 11.50
C ILE A 62 -17.98 -8.26 11.11
N LYS A 63 -18.33 -8.89 9.98
CA LYS A 63 -19.72 -8.88 9.48
C LYS A 63 -20.70 -9.54 10.45
N VAL A 64 -20.26 -10.61 11.12
CA VAL A 64 -21.08 -11.29 12.14
C VAL A 64 -21.32 -10.42 13.36
N MET A 65 -20.31 -9.65 13.78
CA MET A 65 -20.37 -8.84 15.00
C MET A 65 -20.87 -7.41 14.75
N ALA A 66 -20.97 -6.97 13.50
CA ALA A 66 -21.22 -5.56 13.14
C ALA A 66 -22.48 -4.95 13.77
N SER A 67 -23.54 -5.74 13.98
CA SER A 67 -24.79 -5.26 14.60
C SER A 67 -24.64 -4.90 16.08
N ASP A 68 -23.64 -5.44 16.75
CA ASP A 68 -23.41 -5.31 18.19
C ASP A 68 -22.29 -4.31 18.51
N LEU A 69 -21.65 -3.75 17.46
CA LEU A 69 -20.53 -2.83 17.58
C LEU A 69 -20.93 -1.39 17.24
N THR A 70 -20.34 -0.45 17.95
CA THR A 70 -20.37 0.95 17.56
C THR A 70 -19.50 1.18 16.31
N GLU A 71 -19.72 2.29 15.62
CA GLU A 71 -18.88 2.65 14.44
C GLU A 71 -17.40 2.77 14.80
N GLY A 72 -17.08 3.25 16.01
CA GLY A 72 -15.70 3.35 16.50
C GLY A 72 -15.04 1.99 16.65
N GLU A 73 -15.70 1.07 17.35
CA GLU A 73 -15.22 -0.31 17.56
C GLU A 73 -15.08 -1.06 16.23
N LEU A 74 -16.02 -0.86 15.31
CA LEU A 74 -15.96 -1.45 13.97
C LEU A 74 -14.72 -0.98 13.22
N LYS A 75 -14.39 0.31 13.28
CA LYS A 75 -13.17 0.86 12.66
C LYS A 75 -11.89 0.31 13.28
N GLU A 76 -11.86 0.04 14.57
CA GLU A 76 -10.72 -0.61 15.23
C GLU A 76 -10.49 -2.02 14.69
N CYS A 77 -11.56 -2.79 14.41
CA CYS A 77 -11.45 -4.11 13.82
C CYS A 77 -10.81 -4.09 12.43
N PHE A 78 -11.09 -3.09 11.62
CA PHE A 78 -10.56 -2.98 10.25
C PHE A 78 -9.04 -2.96 10.20
N SER A 79 -8.37 -2.43 11.21
CA SER A 79 -6.90 -2.31 11.26
C SER A 79 -6.19 -3.67 11.16
N CYS A 80 -6.80 -4.73 11.68
CA CYS A 80 -6.23 -6.09 11.70
C CYS A 80 -6.95 -7.05 10.73
N HIS A 81 -8.20 -6.77 10.39
CA HIS A 81 -9.05 -7.70 9.65
C HIS A 81 -9.21 -7.34 8.16
N THR A 82 -8.67 -6.20 7.72
CA THR A 82 -8.73 -5.75 6.31
C THR A 82 -7.34 -5.39 5.79
N THR A 83 -7.21 -5.18 4.50
CA THR A 83 -5.93 -4.85 3.88
C THR A 83 -5.75 -3.34 3.77
N GLY A 84 -4.74 -2.80 4.46
CA GLY A 84 -4.32 -1.42 4.29
C GLY A 84 -5.26 -0.36 4.87
N TYR A 85 -6.15 -0.70 5.81
CA TYR A 85 -7.04 0.29 6.44
C TYR A 85 -6.25 1.47 7.03
N GLY A 86 -6.71 2.69 6.75
CA GLY A 86 -6.03 3.92 7.16
C GLY A 86 -4.77 4.28 6.37
N ARG A 87 -4.45 3.53 5.31
CA ARG A 87 -3.33 3.80 4.42
C ARG A 87 -3.81 4.28 3.05
N PRO A 88 -3.02 5.08 2.31
CA PRO A 88 -3.35 5.49 0.95
C PRO A 88 -3.64 4.27 0.06
N GLY A 89 -4.79 4.26 -0.61
CA GLY A 89 -5.22 3.16 -1.48
C GLY A 89 -5.61 1.87 -0.77
N GLY A 90 -5.67 1.84 0.58
CA GLY A 90 -6.11 0.70 1.36
C GLY A 90 -7.63 0.60 1.52
N PHE A 91 -8.07 -0.36 2.33
CA PHE A 91 -9.50 -0.62 2.60
C PHE A 91 -10.23 0.62 3.10
N LYS A 92 -11.40 0.88 2.53
CA LYS A 92 -12.30 1.99 2.91
C LYS A 92 -13.61 1.47 3.48
N SER A 93 -14.32 0.66 2.70
CA SER A 93 -15.55 -0.01 3.09
C SER A 93 -15.73 -1.31 2.31
N PHE A 94 -16.68 -2.13 2.72
CA PHE A 94 -17.02 -3.38 2.01
C PHE A 94 -17.62 -3.14 0.62
N GLU A 95 -18.16 -1.94 0.38
CA GLU A 95 -18.76 -1.52 -0.88
C GLU A 95 -17.74 -0.89 -1.83
N GLU A 96 -16.84 -0.04 -1.30
CA GLU A 96 -15.89 0.72 -2.12
C GLU A 96 -14.66 -0.10 -2.53
N THR A 97 -14.16 -0.96 -1.62
CA THR A 97 -12.92 -1.73 -1.80
C THR A 97 -13.10 -3.18 -1.35
N PRO A 98 -14.04 -3.94 -1.94
CA PRO A 98 -14.34 -5.31 -1.54
C PRO A 98 -13.14 -6.27 -1.69
N GLU A 99 -12.22 -6.00 -2.62
CA GLU A 99 -11.00 -6.77 -2.84
C GLU A 99 -10.00 -6.67 -1.69
N LEU A 100 -10.13 -5.64 -0.83
CA LEU A 100 -9.29 -5.38 0.35
C LEU A 100 -9.99 -5.75 1.66
N ALA A 101 -11.19 -6.35 1.59
CA ALA A 101 -12.05 -6.63 2.73
C ALA A 101 -11.44 -7.61 3.75
N ASP A 102 -10.56 -8.49 3.32
CA ASP A 102 -9.85 -9.45 4.19
C ASP A 102 -8.40 -9.01 4.44
N ALA A 103 -7.79 -9.57 5.49
CA ALA A 103 -6.35 -9.42 5.75
C ALA A 103 -5.55 -10.23 4.73
N GLY A 104 -5.35 -9.68 3.55
CA GLY A 104 -4.74 -10.30 2.39
C GLY A 104 -3.21 -10.38 2.41
N CYS A 105 -2.63 -10.78 1.29
CA CYS A 105 -1.18 -10.90 1.09
C CYS A 105 -0.44 -9.60 1.44
N GLU A 106 -1.01 -8.47 1.04
CA GLU A 106 -0.41 -7.15 1.19
C GLU A 106 -0.39 -6.60 2.63
N VAL A 107 -1.12 -7.24 3.57
CA VAL A 107 -1.01 -6.91 5.00
C VAL A 107 0.40 -7.21 5.51
N CYS A 108 1.01 -8.29 5.01
CA CYS A 108 2.35 -8.71 5.39
C CYS A 108 3.41 -8.19 4.42
N HIS A 109 3.13 -8.23 3.13
CA HIS A 109 4.08 -7.92 2.07
C HIS A 109 4.11 -6.44 1.65
N GLY A 110 3.14 -5.65 2.10
CA GLY A 110 2.97 -4.24 1.69
C GLY A 110 2.25 -4.10 0.36
N PRO A 111 1.96 -2.85 -0.07
CA PRO A 111 1.21 -2.56 -1.28
C PRO A 111 1.92 -3.06 -2.55
N GLY A 112 1.21 -3.83 -3.38
CA GLY A 112 1.78 -4.63 -4.46
C GLY A 112 1.84 -3.96 -5.83
N SER A 113 1.18 -2.81 -6.05
CA SER A 113 1.05 -2.25 -7.40
C SER A 113 2.39 -2.05 -8.10
N LYS A 114 3.36 -1.46 -7.41
CA LYS A 114 4.68 -1.22 -7.97
C LYS A 114 5.43 -2.51 -8.30
N HIS A 115 5.30 -3.54 -7.46
CA HIS A 115 5.87 -4.86 -7.71
C HIS A 115 5.32 -5.49 -9.00
N VAL A 116 4.02 -5.37 -9.21
CA VAL A 116 3.35 -5.87 -10.43
C VAL A 116 3.77 -5.05 -11.65
N ASP A 117 3.73 -3.73 -11.57
CA ASP A 117 4.10 -2.82 -12.67
C ASP A 117 5.56 -3.00 -13.12
N GLU A 118 6.45 -3.37 -12.20
CA GLU A 118 7.87 -3.66 -12.47
C GLU A 118 8.12 -5.12 -12.90
N GLY A 119 7.07 -5.90 -13.13
CA GLY A 119 7.18 -7.30 -13.58
C GLY A 119 7.71 -8.26 -12.52
N GLY A 120 7.42 -8.02 -11.23
CA GLY A 120 7.78 -8.91 -10.13
C GLY A 120 9.12 -8.58 -9.45
N GLY A 121 9.56 -7.34 -9.51
CA GLY A 121 10.80 -6.88 -8.88
C GLY A 121 10.78 -7.02 -7.34
N VAL A 122 11.66 -7.83 -6.77
CA VAL A 122 11.74 -8.11 -5.33
C VAL A 122 12.08 -6.87 -4.48
N GLN A 123 12.57 -5.81 -5.10
CA GLN A 123 12.92 -4.56 -4.41
C GLN A 123 11.69 -3.70 -4.08
N SER A 124 10.57 -3.96 -4.75
CA SER A 124 9.34 -3.15 -4.66
C SER A 124 8.30 -3.76 -3.74
N ILE A 125 8.63 -4.87 -3.07
CA ILE A 125 7.75 -5.55 -2.14
C ILE A 125 8.56 -6.17 -1.00
N LYS A 126 7.96 -6.33 0.17
CA LYS A 126 8.60 -6.99 1.31
C LYS A 126 8.58 -8.52 1.10
N SER A 127 9.67 -9.09 0.61
CA SER A 127 9.78 -10.54 0.35
C SER A 127 10.07 -11.37 1.60
N ARG A 128 10.69 -10.78 2.64
CA ARG A 128 11.06 -11.45 3.88
C ARG A 128 10.31 -10.86 5.06
N LEU A 129 9.57 -11.71 5.76
CA LEU A 129 8.82 -11.34 6.96
C LEU A 129 9.61 -11.63 8.23
N SER A 130 9.34 -10.85 9.25
CA SER A 130 9.84 -11.01 10.62
C SER A 130 8.67 -11.09 11.60
N ILE A 131 8.92 -11.48 12.84
CA ILE A 131 7.89 -11.50 13.87
C ILE A 131 7.22 -10.14 14.07
N LYS A 132 7.96 -9.05 13.92
CA LYS A 132 7.43 -7.69 14.03
C LYS A 132 6.31 -7.37 13.05
N ASP A 133 6.32 -8.04 11.89
CA ASP A 133 5.27 -7.86 10.88
C ASP A 133 3.96 -8.52 11.29
N CYS A 134 4.05 -9.49 12.21
CA CYS A 134 2.90 -10.20 12.76
C CYS A 134 2.37 -9.51 14.02
N GLU A 135 3.23 -8.91 14.82
CA GLU A 135 2.90 -8.27 16.11
C GLU A 135 1.94 -7.09 15.97
N ALA A 136 1.86 -6.48 14.80
CA ALA A 136 0.90 -5.40 14.53
C ALA A 136 -0.57 -5.83 14.77
N CYS A 137 -0.87 -7.12 14.54
CA CYS A 137 -2.21 -7.70 14.75
C CYS A 137 -2.22 -8.79 15.85
N HIS A 138 -1.11 -9.50 16.01
CA HIS A 138 -0.93 -10.58 16.98
C HIS A 138 -0.13 -10.10 18.20
N SER A 139 -0.70 -9.16 18.96
CA SER A 139 -0.13 -8.69 20.21
C SER A 139 -0.47 -9.65 21.38
N GLU A 140 0.30 -9.61 22.47
CA GLU A 140 0.07 -10.40 23.70
C GLU A 140 -1.32 -10.18 24.28
N GLU A 141 -1.88 -9.00 24.14
CA GLU A 141 -3.24 -8.67 24.61
C GLU A 141 -4.35 -9.38 23.80
N ARG A 142 -4.06 -9.77 22.54
CA ARG A 142 -5.04 -10.33 21.61
C ARG A 142 -4.85 -11.82 21.39
N VAL A 143 -3.67 -12.36 21.69
CA VAL A 143 -3.31 -13.76 21.43
C VAL A 143 -2.45 -14.30 22.58
N ASP A 144 -3.04 -15.06 23.49
CA ASP A 144 -2.37 -15.64 24.66
C ASP A 144 -1.15 -16.52 24.31
N ALA A 145 -1.13 -17.10 23.13
CA ALA A 145 -0.05 -17.98 22.68
C ALA A 145 0.22 -17.78 21.19
N PHE A 146 0.96 -16.72 20.85
CA PHE A 146 1.40 -16.50 19.47
C PHE A 146 2.69 -17.26 19.19
N ASN A 147 2.63 -18.24 18.28
CA ASN A 147 3.80 -18.96 17.81
C ASN A 147 4.07 -18.64 16.34
N PHE A 148 5.09 -17.82 16.11
CA PHE A 148 5.48 -17.36 14.79
C PHE A 148 5.87 -18.48 13.81
N LYS A 149 6.59 -19.51 14.28
CA LYS A 149 7.06 -20.58 13.40
C LYS A 149 5.92 -21.41 12.79
N PRO A 150 4.98 -21.98 13.56
CA PRO A 150 3.83 -22.67 12.97
C PRO A 150 3.02 -21.79 12.04
N MET A 151 2.92 -20.49 12.32
CA MET A 151 2.17 -19.58 11.47
C MET A 151 2.82 -19.36 10.12
N LEU A 152 4.13 -19.23 10.05
CA LEU A 152 4.86 -19.13 8.77
C LEU A 152 4.72 -20.39 7.92
N PHE A 153 4.77 -21.56 8.54
CA PHE A 153 4.79 -22.83 7.82
C PHE A 153 3.40 -23.46 7.61
N GLY A 154 2.39 -23.03 8.32
CA GLY A 154 1.06 -23.65 8.25
C GLY A 154 -0.11 -22.68 8.12
N GLY A 155 0.12 -21.39 8.25
CA GLY A 155 -0.95 -20.39 8.29
C GLY A 155 -0.74 -19.16 7.40
N ALA A 156 0.42 -19.04 6.77
CA ALA A 156 0.68 -17.94 5.85
C ALA A 156 0.36 -18.35 4.41
N HIS A 157 1.10 -19.28 3.87
CA HIS A 157 0.87 -19.87 2.53
C HIS A 157 1.79 -21.09 2.27
#